data_7c333eaf1c3d67c975c98703649f46a5
#
_entry.id   7c333eaf1c3d67c975c98703649f46a5
#
_cell.length_a   1.000
_cell.length_b   1.000
_cell.length_c   1.000
_cell.angle_alpha   90.00
_cell.angle_beta   90.00
_cell.angle_gamma   90.00
#
_symmetry.space_group_name_H-M   'P 1'
#
loop_
_entity.id
_entity.type
_entity.pdbx_description
1 polymer ?
#
loop_
_entity_poly.entity_id
_entity_poly.type
_entity_poly.pdbx_seq_one_letter_code
_entity_poly.pdbx_strand_id
1 'polypeptide(L)'
;MTEKVRAAGGEIFAISSEPQALSSRAQEEWKLDFESVGDPHHEIRRLCRKRGWLDLFVNERLSFLKRSAGDGGDWEPTHPKGYFQPGVLVLSREGKVLYRWRGVPTHSNMGGAVARPTAAYVWSQIESALSEEARETDAPLDDNPKLDFKGLPWAVFMPLLVANGWFYSPRGFKHPSHLPVAVLRVLGFAALWAAAFVWLPTLPTFFVLALWLAFITPKVRWLGQEFQNESVP
;
A
#
# COMPACT_ATOMS: atom_id res chain seq x y z
N MET A 1 -9.20 -16.53 -10.08
CA MET A 1 -8.40 -17.10 -8.94
C MET A 1 -9.28 -17.92 -8.02
N THR A 2 -10.35 -17.37 -7.51
CA THR A 2 -11.28 -18.00 -6.56
C THR A 2 -11.81 -19.34 -7.04
N GLU A 3 -12.29 -19.40 -8.29
CA GLU A 3 -12.77 -20.66 -8.91
C GLU A 3 -11.70 -21.77 -8.94
N LYS A 4 -10.44 -21.39 -9.27
CA LYS A 4 -9.33 -22.35 -9.29
C LYS A 4 -9.00 -22.90 -7.90
N VAL A 5 -9.00 -22.02 -6.90
CA VAL A 5 -8.75 -22.42 -5.51
C VAL A 5 -9.86 -23.35 -5.02
N ARG A 6 -11.13 -23.03 -5.31
CA ARG A 6 -12.26 -23.88 -4.94
C ARG A 6 -12.26 -25.22 -5.67
N ALA A 7 -11.91 -25.22 -6.96
CA ALA A 7 -11.76 -26.45 -7.73
C ALA A 7 -10.67 -27.38 -7.17
N ALA A 8 -9.65 -26.80 -6.55
CA ALA A 8 -8.61 -27.53 -5.81
C ALA A 8 -9.03 -27.91 -4.37
N GLY A 9 -10.28 -27.65 -3.98
CA GLY A 9 -10.82 -27.94 -2.63
C GLY A 9 -10.37 -26.94 -1.55
N GLY A 10 -9.89 -25.78 -1.93
CA GLY A 10 -9.48 -24.70 -1.03
C GLY A 10 -10.53 -23.59 -0.90
N GLU A 11 -10.25 -22.60 -0.05
CA GLU A 11 -11.04 -21.38 0.12
C GLU A 11 -10.11 -20.17 0.26
N ILE A 12 -10.64 -18.98 -0.03
CA ILE A 12 -9.93 -17.70 0.08
C ILE A 12 -10.57 -16.86 1.20
N PHE A 13 -9.71 -16.24 2.00
CA PHE A 13 -10.10 -15.27 3.01
C PHE A 13 -9.31 -13.98 2.79
N ALA A 14 -9.99 -12.83 2.82
CA ALA A 14 -9.32 -11.54 2.96
C ALA A 14 -9.24 -11.18 4.44
N ILE A 15 -8.04 -10.85 4.92
CA ILE A 15 -7.85 -10.43 6.31
C ILE A 15 -7.40 -8.98 6.31
N SER A 16 -8.13 -8.12 6.99
CA SER A 16 -7.85 -6.69 7.09
C SER A 16 -7.63 -6.27 8.54
N SER A 17 -6.92 -5.18 8.74
CA SER A 17 -6.78 -4.54 10.06
C SER A 17 -8.01 -3.74 10.49
N GLU A 18 -9.08 -3.77 9.70
CA GLU A 18 -10.36 -3.10 10.00
C GLU A 18 -11.19 -3.88 11.02
N PRO A 19 -12.11 -3.22 11.73
CA PRO A 19 -13.19 -3.90 12.43
C PRO A 19 -14.03 -4.75 11.49
N GLN A 20 -14.61 -5.85 12.02
CA GLN A 20 -15.39 -6.79 11.21
C GLN A 20 -16.54 -6.10 10.45
N ALA A 21 -17.21 -5.14 11.07
CA ALA A 21 -18.30 -4.41 10.42
C ALA A 21 -17.87 -3.69 9.13
N LEU A 22 -16.66 -3.10 9.12
CA LEU A 22 -16.11 -2.44 7.92
C LEU A 22 -15.63 -3.47 6.89
N SER A 23 -15.05 -4.58 7.32
CA SER A 23 -14.65 -5.69 6.43
C SER A 23 -15.86 -6.30 5.73
N SER A 24 -16.95 -6.54 6.47
CA SER A 24 -18.20 -7.06 5.91
C SER A 24 -18.85 -6.07 4.93
N ARG A 25 -18.89 -4.78 5.28
CA ARG A 25 -19.39 -3.73 4.39
C ARG A 25 -18.57 -3.66 3.09
N ALA A 26 -17.24 -3.71 3.17
CA ALA A 26 -16.39 -3.74 1.98
C ALA A 26 -16.62 -4.99 1.13
N GLN A 27 -16.84 -6.15 1.75
CA GLN A 27 -17.19 -7.38 1.05
C GLN A 27 -18.49 -7.22 0.24
N GLU A 28 -19.52 -6.65 0.84
CA GLU A 28 -20.81 -6.40 0.20
C GLU A 28 -20.70 -5.37 -0.93
N GLU A 29 -20.10 -4.20 -0.67
CA GLU A 29 -19.96 -3.11 -1.65
C GLU A 29 -19.13 -3.52 -2.86
N TRP A 30 -18.07 -4.31 -2.67
CA TRP A 30 -17.20 -4.78 -3.75
C TRP A 30 -17.64 -6.11 -4.33
N LYS A 31 -18.72 -6.70 -3.82
CA LYS A 31 -19.27 -7.99 -4.25
C LYS A 31 -18.20 -9.09 -4.29
N LEU A 32 -17.42 -9.15 -3.22
CA LEU A 32 -16.38 -10.19 -3.12
C LEU A 32 -17.05 -11.55 -2.93
N ASP A 33 -16.58 -12.53 -3.68
CA ASP A 33 -17.06 -13.92 -3.64
C ASP A 33 -16.33 -14.79 -2.60
N PHE A 34 -15.61 -14.16 -1.68
CA PHE A 34 -14.89 -14.78 -0.56
C PHE A 34 -15.10 -13.97 0.73
N GLU A 35 -14.87 -14.62 1.85
CA GLU A 35 -15.08 -14.02 3.18
C GLU A 35 -14.00 -12.97 3.50
N SER A 36 -14.44 -11.85 4.09
CA SER A 36 -13.58 -10.79 4.59
C SER A 36 -13.62 -10.73 6.12
N VAL A 37 -12.46 -10.93 6.73
CA VAL A 37 -12.27 -11.02 8.18
C VAL A 37 -11.55 -9.79 8.71
N GLY A 38 -12.13 -9.16 9.73
CA GLY A 38 -11.52 -8.03 10.44
C GLY A 38 -10.60 -8.50 11.56
N ASP A 39 -9.38 -7.95 11.61
CA ASP A 39 -8.39 -8.22 12.67
C ASP A 39 -7.84 -6.91 13.27
N PRO A 40 -8.69 -6.01 13.84
CA PRO A 40 -8.28 -4.70 14.34
C PRO A 40 -7.29 -4.79 15.51
N HIS A 41 -7.24 -5.90 16.19
CA HIS A 41 -6.34 -6.15 17.31
C HIS A 41 -5.11 -6.98 16.94
N HIS A 42 -4.95 -7.32 15.65
CA HIS A 42 -3.84 -8.09 15.10
C HIS A 42 -3.68 -9.50 15.73
N GLU A 43 -4.78 -10.14 16.06
CA GLU A 43 -4.75 -11.49 16.67
C GLU A 43 -4.34 -12.56 15.67
N ILE A 44 -4.94 -12.52 14.46
CA ILE A 44 -4.60 -13.42 13.36
C ILE A 44 -3.15 -13.19 12.93
N ARG A 45 -2.74 -11.90 12.77
CA ARG A 45 -1.35 -11.57 12.44
C ARG A 45 -0.39 -12.15 13.47
N ARG A 46 -0.64 -11.97 14.77
CA ARG A 46 0.21 -12.51 15.83
C ARG A 46 0.27 -14.03 15.80
N LEU A 47 -0.86 -14.69 15.50
CA LEU A 47 -0.88 -16.15 15.37
C LEU A 47 -0.02 -16.62 14.20
N CYS A 48 -0.15 -15.99 13.02
CA CYS A 48 0.67 -16.29 11.84
C CYS A 48 2.17 -16.10 12.13
N ARG A 49 2.52 -14.97 12.78
CA ARG A 49 3.89 -14.71 13.22
C ARG A 49 4.42 -15.77 14.19
N LYS A 50 3.63 -16.10 15.23
CA LYS A 50 4.01 -17.12 16.25
C LYS A 50 4.25 -18.49 15.62
N ARG A 51 3.51 -18.83 14.57
CA ARG A 51 3.67 -20.09 13.83
C ARG A 51 4.79 -20.04 12.78
N GLY A 52 5.46 -18.90 12.60
CA GLY A 52 6.46 -18.73 11.56
C GLY A 52 5.91 -18.73 10.12
N TRP A 53 4.59 -18.62 9.96
CA TRP A 53 3.94 -18.67 8.66
C TRP A 53 4.17 -17.39 7.85
N LEU A 54 3.77 -16.24 8.41
CA LEU A 54 3.93 -14.93 7.78
C LEU A 54 3.93 -13.84 8.85
N ASP A 55 4.85 -12.89 8.74
CA ASP A 55 4.83 -11.65 9.52
C ASP A 55 4.68 -10.45 8.57
N LEU A 56 3.56 -9.75 8.68
CA LEU A 56 3.25 -8.58 7.85
C LEU A 56 3.86 -7.32 8.45
N PHE A 57 4.30 -6.43 7.58
CA PHE A 57 4.56 -5.05 7.98
C PHE A 57 3.26 -4.35 8.37
N VAL A 58 3.35 -3.49 9.37
CA VAL A 58 2.22 -2.68 9.87
C VAL A 58 2.60 -1.22 9.78
N ASN A 59 1.76 -0.40 9.18
CA ASN A 59 1.95 1.03 9.18
C ASN A 59 1.19 1.64 10.37
N GLU A 60 1.93 2.14 11.35
CA GLU A 60 1.41 2.77 12.58
C GLU A 60 1.37 4.29 12.49
N ARG A 61 2.03 4.90 11.48
CA ARG A 61 2.28 6.35 11.38
C ARG A 61 1.34 7.12 10.47
N LEU A 62 0.24 6.53 10.02
CA LEU A 62 -0.71 7.20 9.12
C LEU A 62 -1.51 8.32 9.84
N SER A 63 -0.82 9.23 10.51
CA SER A 63 -1.43 10.33 11.27
C SER A 63 -2.23 11.30 10.38
N PHE A 64 -1.92 11.38 9.09
CA PHE A 64 -2.67 12.17 8.13
C PHE A 64 -4.07 11.61 7.86
N LEU A 65 -4.27 10.30 7.98
CA LEU A 65 -5.60 9.69 7.84
C LEU A 65 -6.51 10.09 9.00
N LYS A 66 -5.95 10.26 10.20
CA LYS A 66 -6.68 10.76 11.38
C LYS A 66 -7.20 12.19 11.20
N ARG A 67 -6.49 13.03 10.44
CA ARG A 67 -6.93 14.41 10.14
C ARG A 67 -8.05 14.44 9.10
N SER A 68 -8.12 13.44 8.25
CA SER A 68 -9.15 13.34 7.20
C SER A 68 -10.52 12.99 7.75
N ALA A 69 -10.59 12.30 8.88
CA ALA A 69 -11.84 11.92 9.54
C ALA A 69 -12.61 13.13 10.08
N GLY A 70 -11.91 14.23 10.43
CA GLY A 70 -12.54 15.47 10.91
C GLY A 70 -13.32 16.25 9.87
N ASP A 71 -13.14 16.01 8.58
CA ASP A 71 -13.75 16.76 7.47
C ASP A 71 -15.04 16.10 6.90
N GLY A 72 -15.73 15.28 7.68
CA GLY A 72 -17.05 14.74 7.31
C GLY A 72 -17.02 13.59 6.30
N GLY A 73 -15.96 12.85 6.22
CA GLY A 73 -15.93 11.55 5.56
C GLY A 73 -16.34 10.44 6.54
N ASP A 74 -17.15 9.48 6.11
CA ASP A 74 -17.60 8.30 6.87
C ASP A 74 -16.46 7.34 7.28
N TRP A 75 -15.21 7.80 7.18
CA TRP A 75 -14.05 6.96 7.41
C TRP A 75 -13.29 7.42 8.65
N GLU A 76 -13.66 6.88 9.79
CA GLU A 76 -12.85 6.98 11.01
C GLU A 76 -11.77 5.90 10.98
N PRO A 77 -10.48 6.28 11.19
CA PRO A 77 -9.43 5.30 11.35
C PRO A 77 -9.67 4.54 12.65
N THR A 78 -10.23 3.35 12.51
CA THR A 78 -10.59 2.47 13.64
C THR A 78 -9.49 1.48 14.00
N HIS A 79 -8.24 1.72 13.54
CA HIS A 79 -7.14 0.81 13.73
C HIS A 79 -6.31 1.17 14.95
N PRO A 80 -6.57 0.57 16.11
CA PRO A 80 -5.83 0.88 17.33
C PRO A 80 -4.35 0.49 17.25
N LYS A 81 -4.00 -0.40 16.31
CA LYS A 81 -2.64 -0.98 16.16
C LYS A 81 -2.00 -0.76 14.79
N GLY A 82 -2.58 0.09 13.95
CA GLY A 82 -2.07 0.38 12.61
C GLY A 82 -2.64 -0.50 11.51
N TYR A 83 -2.19 -0.28 10.28
CA TYR A 83 -2.72 -0.87 9.04
C TYR A 83 -1.80 -1.97 8.52
N PHE A 84 -2.37 -3.11 8.15
CA PHE A 84 -1.62 -4.16 7.47
C PHE A 84 -1.10 -3.70 6.12
N GLN A 85 0.17 -3.97 5.87
CA GLN A 85 0.69 -3.97 4.53
C GLN A 85 0.27 -5.25 3.81
N PRO A 86 0.12 -5.25 2.47
CA PRO A 86 -0.33 -6.42 1.74
C PRO A 86 0.56 -7.63 1.98
N GLY A 87 -0.08 -8.80 2.04
CA GLY A 87 0.59 -10.08 2.08
C GLY A 87 -0.28 -11.18 1.50
N VAL A 88 0.34 -12.28 1.14
CA VAL A 88 -0.31 -13.50 0.69
C VAL A 88 0.25 -14.66 1.49
N LEU A 89 -0.61 -15.46 2.07
CA LEU A 89 -0.29 -16.69 2.76
C LEU A 89 -1.18 -17.80 2.22
N VAL A 90 -0.59 -18.89 1.79
CA VAL A 90 -1.31 -20.08 1.34
C VAL A 90 -0.88 -21.25 2.20
N LEU A 91 -1.86 -21.92 2.80
CA LEU A 91 -1.65 -23.07 3.67
C LEU A 91 -2.32 -24.31 3.09
N SER A 92 -1.72 -25.45 3.28
CA SER A 92 -2.41 -26.74 3.09
C SER A 92 -3.44 -26.94 4.23
N ARG A 93 -4.25 -28.00 4.13
CA ARG A 93 -5.20 -28.38 5.20
C ARG A 93 -4.50 -28.76 6.51
N GLU A 94 -3.29 -29.27 6.42
CA GLU A 94 -2.43 -29.66 7.56
C GLU A 94 -1.70 -28.46 8.18
N GLY A 95 -1.86 -27.25 7.59
CA GLY A 95 -1.22 -26.03 8.06
C GLY A 95 0.21 -25.82 7.55
N LYS A 96 0.63 -26.55 6.51
CA LYS A 96 1.91 -26.37 5.83
C LYS A 96 1.84 -25.14 4.91
N VAL A 97 2.90 -24.32 4.90
CA VAL A 97 2.98 -23.16 4.02
C VAL A 97 3.31 -23.58 2.58
N LEU A 98 2.35 -23.36 1.66
CA LEU A 98 2.52 -23.63 0.24
C LEU A 98 3.10 -22.43 -0.51
N TYR A 99 2.73 -21.22 -0.10
CA TYR A 99 3.24 -19.95 -0.63
C TYR A 99 3.12 -18.85 0.40
N ARG A 100 4.09 -17.95 0.44
CA ARG A 100 4.02 -16.73 1.27
C ARG A 100 4.79 -15.59 0.65
N TRP A 101 4.18 -14.41 0.72
CA TRP A 101 4.73 -13.15 0.27
C TRP A 101 4.26 -12.01 1.17
N ARG A 102 5.05 -10.95 1.31
CA ARG A 102 4.67 -9.71 1.99
C ARG A 102 5.17 -8.49 1.23
N GLY A 103 4.35 -7.43 1.22
CA GLY A 103 4.74 -6.13 0.72
C GLY A 103 5.74 -5.47 1.65
N VAL A 104 6.91 -5.09 1.12
CA VAL A 104 7.95 -4.39 1.88
C VAL A 104 7.86 -2.90 1.57
N PRO A 105 7.74 -2.01 2.57
CA PRO A 105 7.78 -0.57 2.37
C PRO A 105 9.16 -0.15 1.86
N THR A 106 9.20 0.49 0.69
CA THR A 106 10.44 1.01 0.09
C THR A 106 10.16 2.34 -0.60
N HIS A 107 11.20 3.04 -1.07
CA HIS A 107 11.05 4.27 -1.86
C HIS A 107 10.30 4.06 -3.20
N SER A 108 10.31 2.87 -3.75
CA SER A 108 9.57 2.51 -4.97
C SER A 108 8.22 1.86 -4.68
N ASN A 109 8.06 1.25 -3.50
CA ASN A 109 6.82 0.63 -3.04
C ASN A 109 6.34 1.32 -1.77
N MET A 110 5.85 2.53 -1.91
CA MET A 110 5.47 3.39 -0.79
C MET A 110 4.42 2.75 0.10
N GLY A 111 4.73 2.69 1.37
CA GLY A 111 3.90 2.02 2.37
C GLY A 111 3.75 0.51 2.12
N GLY A 112 4.49 -0.10 1.21
CA GLY A 112 4.35 -1.51 0.86
C GLY A 112 3.06 -1.84 0.10
N ALA A 113 2.23 -0.83 -0.22
CA ALA A 113 0.85 -1.05 -0.64
C ALA A 113 0.65 -1.20 -2.15
N VAL A 114 1.62 -0.80 -2.96
CA VAL A 114 1.44 -0.64 -4.41
C VAL A 114 1.81 -1.91 -5.18
N ALA A 115 2.99 -2.47 -4.91
CA ALA A 115 3.48 -3.67 -5.59
C ALA A 115 2.81 -4.92 -5.01
N ARG A 116 2.23 -5.75 -5.88
CA ARG A 116 1.57 -7.02 -5.51
C ARG A 116 1.90 -8.09 -6.52
N PRO A 117 2.05 -9.37 -6.10
CA PRO A 117 2.16 -10.47 -7.06
C PRO A 117 0.89 -10.63 -7.86
N THR A 118 1.05 -11.00 -9.14
CA THR A 118 -0.11 -11.29 -9.98
C THR A 118 -0.83 -12.53 -9.49
N ALA A 119 -2.17 -12.56 -9.60
CA ALA A 119 -2.95 -13.74 -9.22
C ALA A 119 -2.53 -15.01 -10.01
N ALA A 120 -2.17 -14.85 -11.28
CA ALA A 120 -1.68 -15.95 -12.12
C ALA A 120 -0.35 -16.50 -11.62
N TYR A 121 0.57 -15.61 -11.20
CA TYR A 121 1.84 -16.02 -10.61
C TYR A 121 1.64 -16.76 -9.28
N VAL A 122 0.85 -16.19 -8.36
CA VAL A 122 0.54 -16.87 -7.09
C VAL A 122 -0.04 -18.24 -7.33
N TRP A 123 -0.97 -18.36 -8.28
CA TRP A 123 -1.57 -19.65 -8.61
C TRP A 123 -0.53 -20.65 -9.13
N SER A 124 0.38 -20.25 -10.01
CA SER A 124 1.44 -21.12 -10.51
C SER A 124 2.36 -21.63 -9.39
N GLN A 125 2.62 -20.79 -8.37
CA GLN A 125 3.40 -21.23 -7.21
C GLN A 125 2.63 -22.25 -6.36
N ILE A 126 1.32 -22.09 -6.20
CA ILE A 126 0.45 -23.04 -5.49
C ILE A 126 0.42 -24.38 -6.26
N GLU A 127 0.19 -24.36 -7.58
CA GLU A 127 0.18 -25.57 -8.41
C GLU A 127 1.51 -26.33 -8.31
N SER A 128 2.64 -25.63 -8.38
CA SER A 128 3.95 -26.23 -8.19
C SER A 128 4.10 -26.86 -6.81
N ALA A 129 3.69 -26.15 -5.74
CA ALA A 129 3.79 -26.65 -4.37
C ALA A 129 2.87 -27.86 -4.11
N LEU A 130 1.71 -27.92 -4.77
CA LEU A 130 0.78 -29.06 -4.68
C LEU A 130 1.27 -30.29 -5.47
N SER A 131 2.00 -30.07 -6.58
CA SER A 131 2.55 -31.16 -7.42
C SER A 131 3.83 -31.77 -6.86
N GLU A 132 4.54 -31.04 -6.00
CA GLU A 132 5.73 -31.55 -5.30
C GLU A 132 5.28 -32.39 -4.10
N GLU A 133 5.00 -33.67 -4.29
CA GLU A 133 4.53 -34.61 -3.26
C GLU A 133 5.42 -34.73 -2.01
N ALA A 134 6.61 -34.15 -2.03
CA ALA A 134 7.64 -34.40 -1.03
C ALA A 134 8.27 -33.17 -0.39
N ARG A 135 7.66 -31.97 -0.44
CA ARG A 135 8.20 -30.89 0.37
C ARG A 135 7.95 -31.16 1.85
N GLU A 136 8.97 -31.62 2.55
CA GLU A 136 8.91 -31.75 4.02
C GLU A 136 8.89 -30.39 4.72
N THR A 137 9.34 -29.32 4.07
CA THR A 137 9.51 -27.98 4.65
C THR A 137 8.52 -26.97 4.09
N ASP A 138 8.19 -25.98 4.93
CA ASP A 138 7.41 -24.80 4.53
C ASP A 138 8.08 -24.04 3.37
N ALA A 139 7.27 -23.48 2.47
CA ALA A 139 7.76 -22.64 1.39
C ALA A 139 8.51 -21.42 1.96
N PRO A 140 9.65 -21.02 1.38
CA PRO A 140 10.37 -19.81 1.77
C PRO A 140 9.52 -18.55 1.48
N LEU A 141 9.88 -17.42 2.10
CA LEU A 141 9.32 -16.14 1.73
C LEU A 141 9.73 -15.80 0.29
N ASP A 142 8.75 -15.41 -0.53
CA ASP A 142 9.02 -15.00 -1.91
C ASP A 142 9.46 -13.53 -1.92
N ASP A 143 10.74 -13.31 -2.07
CA ASP A 143 11.34 -11.97 -2.07
C ASP A 143 11.40 -11.34 -3.47
N ASN A 144 11.07 -12.09 -4.53
CA ASN A 144 11.13 -11.61 -5.91
C ASN A 144 9.94 -12.09 -6.78
N PRO A 145 8.70 -11.80 -6.38
CA PRO A 145 7.53 -12.23 -7.12
C PRO A 145 7.38 -11.51 -8.45
N LYS A 146 6.62 -12.11 -9.38
CA LYS A 146 6.14 -11.39 -10.55
C LYS A 146 5.04 -10.42 -10.14
N LEU A 147 5.35 -9.13 -10.20
CA LEU A 147 4.47 -8.05 -9.75
C LEU A 147 3.57 -7.54 -10.89
N ASP A 148 2.33 -7.16 -10.56
CA ASP A 148 1.44 -6.43 -11.47
C ASP A 148 1.99 -5.04 -11.78
N PHE A 149 2.49 -4.37 -10.75
CA PHE A 149 3.01 -3.02 -10.84
C PHE A 149 4.17 -2.84 -9.85
N LYS A 150 5.26 -2.24 -10.31
CA LYS A 150 6.45 -2.03 -9.47
C LYS A 150 6.42 -0.77 -8.62
N GLY A 151 5.33 -0.01 -8.69
CA GLY A 151 5.25 1.29 -8.05
C GLY A 151 5.89 2.41 -8.89
N LEU A 152 5.68 3.64 -8.44
CA LEU A 152 6.33 4.82 -9.03
C LEU A 152 7.56 5.17 -8.19
N PRO A 153 8.69 5.53 -8.84
CA PRO A 153 9.83 6.06 -8.11
C PRO A 153 9.42 7.25 -7.24
N TRP A 154 9.99 7.34 -6.06
CA TRP A 154 9.74 8.42 -5.10
C TRP A 154 9.78 9.82 -5.72
N ALA A 155 10.80 10.07 -6.55
CA ALA A 155 10.98 11.37 -7.22
C ALA A 155 9.83 11.75 -8.16
N VAL A 156 9.06 10.78 -8.66
CA VAL A 156 7.87 10.99 -9.50
C VAL A 156 6.61 11.03 -8.65
N PHE A 157 6.48 10.12 -7.71
CA PHE A 157 5.29 9.99 -6.87
C PHE A 157 5.06 11.22 -5.98
N MET A 158 6.11 11.74 -5.34
CA MET A 158 5.99 12.85 -4.39
C MET A 158 5.54 14.17 -5.04
N PRO A 159 6.08 14.62 -6.17
CA PRO A 159 5.56 15.79 -6.87
C PRO A 159 4.10 15.64 -7.26
N LEU A 160 3.67 14.46 -7.73
CA LEU A 160 2.28 14.19 -8.08
C LEU A 160 1.36 14.25 -6.86
N LEU A 161 1.80 13.69 -5.74
CA LEU A 161 1.08 13.69 -4.48
C LEU A 161 0.89 15.12 -3.96
N VAL A 162 1.96 15.91 -3.95
CA VAL A 162 1.92 17.34 -3.55
C VAL A 162 1.02 18.14 -4.49
N ALA A 163 1.17 17.94 -5.80
CA ALA A 163 0.38 18.65 -6.81
C ALA A 163 -1.11 18.29 -6.78
N ASN A 164 -1.45 17.09 -6.33
CA ASN A 164 -2.84 16.68 -6.12
C ASN A 164 -3.51 17.36 -4.92
N GLY A 165 -2.77 18.18 -4.18
CA GLY A 165 -3.30 18.94 -3.05
C GLY A 165 -3.55 18.08 -1.81
N TRP A 166 -2.92 16.91 -1.74
CA TRP A 166 -3.13 15.97 -0.65
C TRP A 166 -2.81 16.53 0.74
N PHE A 167 -1.87 17.48 0.82
CA PHE A 167 -1.58 18.23 2.03
C PHE A 167 -2.70 19.18 2.46
N TYR A 168 -3.57 19.56 1.52
CA TYR A 168 -4.62 20.56 1.72
C TYR A 168 -6.01 19.94 1.74
N SER A 169 -6.20 18.80 1.05
CA SER A 169 -7.46 18.09 1.01
C SER A 169 -7.25 16.59 0.79
N PRO A 170 -7.59 15.76 1.77
CA PRO A 170 -7.56 14.29 1.66
C PRO A 170 -8.49 13.74 0.58
N ARG A 171 -9.47 14.53 0.12
CA ARG A 171 -10.41 14.15 -0.95
C ARG A 171 -9.73 13.92 -2.30
N GLY A 172 -8.52 14.47 -2.50
CA GLY A 172 -7.76 14.32 -3.73
C GLY A 172 -7.43 12.87 -4.12
N PHE A 173 -7.35 11.97 -3.16
CA PHE A 173 -7.00 10.56 -3.40
C PHE A 173 -8.19 9.64 -3.71
N LYS A 174 -9.42 10.06 -3.41
CA LYS A 174 -10.62 9.22 -3.58
C LYS A 174 -11.04 9.01 -5.04
N HIS A 175 -10.48 9.75 -6.00
CA HIS A 175 -10.89 9.67 -7.41
C HIS A 175 -9.69 9.51 -8.36
N PRO A 176 -9.66 8.45 -9.18
CA PRO A 176 -8.62 8.23 -10.20
C PRO A 176 -8.49 9.40 -11.20
N SER A 177 -9.56 10.18 -11.38
CA SER A 177 -9.61 11.34 -12.26
C SER A 177 -8.68 12.49 -11.86
N HIS A 178 -8.14 12.49 -10.63
CA HIS A 178 -7.25 13.54 -10.15
C HIS A 178 -5.80 13.40 -10.63
N LEU A 179 -5.38 12.23 -11.11
CA LEU A 179 -4.02 12.03 -11.61
C LEU A 179 -3.68 12.92 -12.80
N PRO A 180 -4.51 13.05 -13.84
CA PRO A 180 -4.26 13.99 -14.95
C PRO A 180 -4.13 15.45 -14.48
N VAL A 181 -4.97 15.86 -13.53
CA VAL A 181 -4.90 17.21 -12.93
C VAL A 181 -3.60 17.41 -12.15
N ALA A 182 -3.15 16.41 -11.40
CA ALA A 182 -1.87 16.47 -10.69
C ALA A 182 -0.69 16.62 -11.68
N VAL A 183 -0.70 15.86 -12.77
CA VAL A 183 0.31 15.98 -13.84
C VAL A 183 0.31 17.37 -14.45
N LEU A 184 -0.85 17.91 -14.81
CA LEU A 184 -0.96 19.26 -15.35
C LEU A 184 -0.45 20.33 -14.37
N ARG A 185 -0.70 20.17 -13.08
CA ARG A 185 -0.17 21.08 -12.04
C ARG A 185 1.34 21.02 -11.92
N VAL A 186 1.94 19.82 -12.00
CA VAL A 186 3.40 19.65 -12.01
C VAL A 186 4.01 20.32 -13.24
N LEU A 187 3.44 20.08 -14.41
CA LEU A 187 3.90 20.70 -15.66
C LEU A 187 3.72 22.23 -15.64
N GLY A 188 2.57 22.71 -15.19
CA GLY A 188 2.30 24.14 -15.03
C GLY A 188 3.27 24.81 -14.04
N PHE A 189 3.58 24.15 -12.94
CA PHE A 189 4.57 24.64 -11.98
C PHE A 189 5.97 24.71 -12.59
N ALA A 190 6.39 23.66 -13.31
CA ALA A 190 7.67 23.66 -14.01
C ALA A 190 7.75 24.76 -15.08
N ALA A 191 6.70 24.91 -15.87
CA ALA A 191 6.60 25.95 -16.90
C ALA A 191 6.65 27.37 -16.28
N LEU A 192 5.96 27.59 -15.16
CA LEU A 192 5.99 28.87 -14.45
C LEU A 192 7.40 29.23 -13.97
N TRP A 193 8.13 28.30 -13.40
CA TRP A 193 9.52 28.53 -13.00
C TRP A 193 10.45 28.72 -14.20
N ALA A 194 10.27 27.94 -15.27
CA ALA A 194 11.03 28.17 -16.51
C ALA A 194 10.81 29.57 -17.06
N ALA A 195 9.56 30.02 -17.14
CA ALA A 195 9.21 31.37 -17.56
C ALA A 195 9.79 32.43 -16.60
N ALA A 196 9.73 32.20 -15.29
CA ALA A 196 10.31 33.14 -14.32
C ALA A 196 11.81 33.30 -14.51
N PHE A 197 12.56 32.21 -14.75
CA PHE A 197 14.00 32.29 -15.02
C PHE A 197 14.36 32.94 -16.38
N VAL A 198 13.44 32.93 -17.35
CA VAL A 198 13.64 33.59 -18.65
C VAL A 198 13.38 35.09 -18.57
N TRP A 199 12.33 35.49 -17.84
CA TRP A 199 11.85 36.88 -17.88
C TRP A 199 12.20 37.73 -16.65
N LEU A 200 12.56 37.12 -15.54
CA LEU A 200 12.89 37.79 -14.29
C LEU A 200 14.41 37.74 -14.01
N PRO A 201 14.94 38.65 -13.18
CA PRO A 201 16.33 38.57 -12.73
C PRO A 201 16.62 37.26 -12.05
N THR A 202 17.66 36.56 -12.49
CA THR A 202 17.97 35.18 -12.09
C THR A 202 18.19 35.05 -10.58
N LEU A 203 18.92 35.99 -9.97
CA LEU A 203 19.27 35.92 -8.53
C LEU A 203 18.05 35.98 -7.59
N PRO A 204 17.14 36.97 -7.70
CA PRO A 204 15.92 36.98 -6.92
C PRO A 204 15.03 35.78 -7.17
N THR A 205 14.91 35.33 -8.42
CA THR A 205 14.10 34.15 -8.79
C THR A 205 14.64 32.90 -8.12
N PHE A 206 15.96 32.70 -8.15
CA PHE A 206 16.60 31.59 -7.47
C PHE A 206 16.37 31.65 -5.95
N PHE A 207 16.47 32.84 -5.35
CA PHE A 207 16.25 33.02 -3.91
C PHE A 207 14.82 32.66 -3.49
N VAL A 208 13.82 33.09 -4.28
CA VAL A 208 12.40 32.77 -4.01
C VAL A 208 12.16 31.26 -4.17
N LEU A 209 12.74 30.61 -5.19
CA LEU A 209 12.67 29.16 -5.35
C LEU A 209 13.31 28.42 -4.17
N ALA A 210 14.48 28.89 -3.71
CA ALA A 210 15.17 28.27 -2.58
C ALA A 210 14.35 28.39 -1.28
N LEU A 211 13.73 29.54 -1.01
CA LEU A 211 12.81 29.72 0.13
C LEU A 211 11.60 28.79 0.04
N TRP A 212 11.01 28.66 -1.16
CA TRP A 212 9.89 27.73 -1.35
C TRP A 212 10.31 26.28 -1.12
N LEU A 213 11.47 25.86 -1.63
CA LEU A 213 12.01 24.51 -1.41
C LEU A 213 12.29 24.28 0.08
N ALA A 214 12.86 25.26 0.79
CA ALA A 214 13.09 25.16 2.22
C ALA A 214 11.77 24.99 3.00
N PHE A 215 10.70 25.66 2.59
CA PHE A 215 9.38 25.53 3.19
C PHE A 215 8.72 24.17 2.93
N ILE A 216 8.81 23.63 1.71
CA ILE A 216 8.13 22.39 1.34
C ILE A 216 8.90 21.13 1.79
N THR A 217 10.23 21.17 1.86
CA THR A 217 11.08 20.02 2.17
C THR A 217 10.71 19.31 3.49
N PRO A 218 10.48 20.01 4.62
CA PRO A 218 10.07 19.36 5.87
C PRO A 218 8.75 18.59 5.73
N LYS A 219 7.80 19.15 4.98
CA LYS A 219 6.49 18.50 4.73
C LYS A 219 6.63 17.23 3.88
N VAL A 220 7.48 17.30 2.85
CA VAL A 220 7.78 16.14 1.99
C VAL A 220 8.51 15.05 2.78
N ARG A 221 9.48 15.43 3.62
CA ARG A 221 10.18 14.48 4.51
C ARG A 221 9.23 13.82 5.50
N TRP A 222 8.38 14.61 6.15
CA TRP A 222 7.38 14.09 7.06
C TRP A 222 6.46 13.08 6.37
N LEU A 223 5.94 13.43 5.19
CA LEU A 223 5.09 12.51 4.42
C LEU A 223 5.86 11.24 4.01
N GLY A 224 7.12 11.38 3.62
CA GLY A 224 7.99 10.25 3.33
C GLY A 224 8.10 9.27 4.50
N GLN A 225 8.28 9.80 5.71
CA GLN A 225 8.34 9.00 6.93
C GLN A 225 7.02 8.29 7.25
N GLU A 226 5.88 8.94 6.98
CA GLU A 226 4.56 8.34 7.19
C GLU A 226 4.33 7.12 6.27
N PHE A 227 4.84 7.16 5.04
CA PHE A 227 4.69 6.05 4.09
C PHE A 227 5.79 4.98 4.16
N GLN A 228 6.92 5.30 4.76
CA GLN A 228 8.07 4.42 4.86
C GLN A 228 8.31 4.00 6.31
N ASN A 229 7.26 3.68 7.00
CA ASN A 229 7.37 3.23 8.37
C ASN A 229 8.30 2.02 8.45
N GLU A 230 9.48 2.23 9.04
CA GLU A 230 10.54 1.23 9.22
C GLU A 230 10.27 0.27 10.38
N SER A 231 9.05 0.11 10.82
CA SER A 231 8.75 -0.95 11.78
C SER A 231 8.99 -2.29 11.09
N VAL A 232 10.26 -2.61 10.96
CA VAL A 232 10.71 -3.94 10.57
C VAL A 232 10.26 -4.89 11.67
N PRO A 233 9.54 -5.96 11.32
CA PRO A 233 9.22 -6.99 12.30
C PRO A 233 10.47 -7.68 12.80
#